data_a58183e35d900da6ec688dd7a8fddaed
#
_entry.id   a58183e35d900da6ec688dd7a8fddaed
#
_cell.length_a   1.000
_cell.length_b   1.000
_cell.length_c   1.000
_cell.angle_alpha   90.00
_cell.angle_beta   90.00
_cell.angle_gamma   90.00
#
_symmetry.space_group_name_H-M   'P 1'
#
loop_
_entity.id
_entity.type
_entity.pdbx_description
1 polymer ?
#
loop_
_entity_poly.entity_id
_entity_poly.type
_entity_poly.pdbx_seq_one_letter_code
_entity_poly.pdbx_strand_id
1 'polypeptide(L)'
;VIRVASFSSAQPGWDVTIPEFAGADSAAFAAAEASAREVKAEFASSGEVVKAILGGRQADIAHLADAGDMAELVDAELVPADWDNGVTGGYPVTSVATMVVRGGNPRGIRDWPDLLQPGLEVITPNPASVGSGRWALLAAYASASQGNQDPEAGHDYLRRLILEHIALGPSTVQGATEDFVSGRGDVLLLSEASATNIVRKGPPAEQGLPPQTVQMDFPVAVTHAGLEKADASELVQFMFSSRGQQLWAQAGFRPSAPVPDVAFPTTERVWTIAELGGWNVVGPRYFG
;
A
#
# COMPACT_ATOMS: atom_id res chain seq x y z
N VAL A 1 19.44 17.06 -5.25
CA VAL A 1 18.28 16.72 -4.39
C VAL A 1 17.33 15.84 -5.18
N ILE A 2 17.01 14.65 -4.67
CA ILE A 2 15.97 13.76 -5.17
C ILE A 2 14.68 14.05 -4.43
N ARG A 3 13.57 14.19 -5.15
CA ARG A 3 12.24 14.40 -4.59
C ARG A 3 11.39 13.14 -4.76
N VAL A 4 11.03 12.52 -3.64
CA VAL A 4 10.15 11.35 -3.60
C VAL A 4 8.75 11.82 -3.21
N ALA A 5 7.76 11.54 -4.04
CA ALA A 5 6.36 11.70 -3.70
C ALA A 5 5.74 10.32 -3.47
N SER A 6 5.30 10.02 -2.26
CA SER A 6 4.88 8.69 -1.88
C SER A 6 3.57 8.67 -1.08
N PHE A 7 2.85 7.57 -1.21
CA PHE A 7 1.68 7.34 -0.35
C PHE A 7 2.10 7.15 1.11
N SER A 8 1.30 7.68 2.04
CA SER A 8 1.68 7.85 3.45
C SER A 8 1.98 6.53 4.16
N SER A 9 1.30 5.44 3.83
CA SER A 9 1.58 4.13 4.46
C SER A 9 2.96 3.57 4.11
N ALA A 10 3.63 4.08 3.06
CA ALA A 10 5.00 3.68 2.70
C ALA A 10 6.08 4.40 3.51
N GLN A 11 5.73 5.44 4.27
CA GLN A 11 6.69 6.23 5.04
C GLN A 11 7.64 5.38 5.89
N PRO A 12 7.21 4.35 6.66
CA PRO A 12 8.13 3.54 7.46
C PRO A 12 9.24 2.85 6.63
N GLY A 13 8.94 2.47 5.38
CA GLY A 13 9.94 1.92 4.47
C GLY A 13 10.93 2.97 3.97
N TRP A 14 10.44 4.16 3.64
CA TRP A 14 11.28 5.27 3.22
C TRP A 14 12.16 5.80 4.35
N ASP A 15 11.66 5.85 5.58
CA ASP A 15 12.40 6.32 6.76
C ASP A 15 13.67 5.49 7.03
N VAL A 16 13.69 4.22 6.65
CA VAL A 16 14.88 3.36 6.76
C VAL A 16 15.69 3.27 5.45
N THR A 17 15.05 3.43 4.32
CA THR A 17 15.69 3.32 2.99
C THR A 17 16.52 4.55 2.65
N ILE A 18 15.99 5.75 2.90
CA ILE A 18 16.66 7.01 2.54
C ILE A 18 18.00 7.18 3.28
N PRO A 19 18.09 7.02 4.61
CA PRO A 19 19.38 7.12 5.31
C PRO A 19 20.42 6.10 4.84
N GLU A 20 19.98 4.86 4.59
CA GLU A 20 20.86 3.81 4.12
C GLU A 20 21.39 4.10 2.71
N PHE A 21 20.52 4.52 1.79
CA PHE A 21 20.92 4.91 0.44
C PHE A 21 21.88 6.10 0.44
N ALA A 22 21.61 7.11 1.26
CA ALA A 22 22.47 8.29 1.39
C ALA A 22 23.83 7.96 2.05
N GLY A 23 23.87 6.95 2.92
CA GLY A 23 25.06 6.52 3.65
C GLY A 23 25.82 5.36 3.00
N ALA A 24 25.21 4.60 2.10
CA ALA A 24 25.79 3.38 1.49
C ALA A 24 27.11 3.62 0.77
N ASP A 25 27.35 4.84 0.30
CA ASP A 25 28.57 5.24 -0.37
C ASP A 25 29.67 5.76 0.57
N SER A 26 29.37 5.90 1.87
CA SER A 26 30.32 6.53 2.83
C SER A 26 31.62 5.74 3.02
N ALA A 27 31.64 4.42 2.80
CA ALA A 27 32.87 3.61 2.90
C ALA A 27 33.69 3.61 1.60
N ALA A 28 33.06 3.77 0.43
CA ALA A 28 33.72 3.85 -0.87
C ALA A 28 34.06 5.30 -1.27
N PHE A 29 33.30 6.28 -0.76
CA PHE A 29 33.39 7.70 -1.08
C PHE A 29 34.31 8.51 -0.14
N ALA A 30 34.86 7.93 0.91
CA ALA A 30 35.86 8.60 1.75
C ALA A 30 37.12 9.06 0.97
N ALA A 31 37.22 8.70 -0.31
CA ALA A 31 38.33 9.07 -1.20
C ALA A 31 37.95 10.09 -2.30
N ALA A 32 36.69 10.46 -2.44
CA ALA A 32 36.25 11.48 -3.41
C ALA A 32 35.34 12.49 -2.67
N GLU A 33 35.50 13.78 -2.98
CA GLU A 33 34.65 14.88 -2.49
C GLU A 33 33.19 14.77 -3.01
N ALA A 34 32.52 13.65 -2.75
CA ALA A 34 31.14 13.44 -3.16
C ALA A 34 30.20 14.11 -2.18
N SER A 35 29.42 15.06 -2.67
CA SER A 35 28.34 15.70 -1.93
C SER A 35 27.33 14.63 -1.50
N ALA A 36 26.95 14.62 -0.23
CA ALA A 36 25.95 13.71 0.32
C ALA A 36 24.67 13.76 -0.55
N ARG A 37 24.15 12.59 -0.93
CA ARG A 37 22.91 12.48 -1.70
C ARG A 37 21.75 12.99 -0.84
N GLU A 38 21.19 14.13 -1.22
CA GLU A 38 20.04 14.69 -0.51
C GLU A 38 18.75 14.12 -1.12
N VAL A 39 17.96 13.43 -0.29
CA VAL A 39 16.65 12.92 -0.64
C VAL A 39 15.59 13.58 0.23
N LYS A 40 14.56 14.14 -0.39
CA LYS A 40 13.38 14.70 0.27
C LYS A 40 12.16 13.88 -0.09
N ALA A 41 11.51 13.28 0.89
CA ALA A 41 10.28 12.53 0.71
C ALA A 41 9.09 13.29 1.27
N GLU A 42 8.01 13.34 0.51
CA GLU A 42 6.72 13.89 0.90
C GLU A 42 5.67 12.79 0.85
N PHE A 43 4.78 12.77 1.86
CA PHE A 43 3.81 11.72 2.05
C PHE A 43 2.40 12.30 2.13
N ALA A 44 1.48 11.71 1.34
CA ALA A 44 0.06 12.05 1.35
C ALA A 44 -0.77 10.79 1.00
N SER A 45 -2.08 10.89 0.89
CA SER A 45 -2.85 9.82 0.26
C SER A 45 -2.43 9.66 -1.21
N SER A 46 -2.52 8.44 -1.76
CA SER A 46 -2.05 8.18 -3.12
C SER A 46 -2.71 9.10 -4.16
N GLY A 47 -4.02 9.29 -4.06
CA GLY A 47 -4.74 10.22 -4.93
C GLY A 47 -4.34 11.71 -4.74
N GLU A 48 -3.92 12.13 -3.54
CA GLU A 48 -3.38 13.48 -3.31
C GLU A 48 -1.98 13.63 -3.90
N VAL A 49 -1.15 12.58 -3.84
CA VAL A 49 0.15 12.54 -4.53
C VAL A 49 -0.04 12.74 -6.02
N VAL A 50 -0.94 11.97 -6.64
CA VAL A 50 -1.26 12.09 -8.07
C VAL A 50 -1.73 13.52 -8.41
N LYS A 51 -2.72 14.03 -7.69
CA LYS A 51 -3.24 15.40 -7.90
C LYS A 51 -2.15 16.47 -7.77
N ALA A 52 -1.25 16.32 -6.81
CA ALA A 52 -0.16 17.26 -6.62
C ALA A 52 0.82 17.25 -7.80
N ILE A 53 1.20 16.06 -8.29
CA ILE A 53 2.10 15.91 -9.44
C ILE A 53 1.43 16.45 -10.72
N LEU A 54 0.16 16.08 -10.97
CA LEU A 54 -0.64 16.62 -12.08
C LEU A 54 -0.78 18.16 -12.00
N GLY A 55 -0.86 18.71 -10.79
CA GLY A 55 -0.89 20.15 -10.52
C GLY A 55 0.47 20.86 -10.65
N GLY A 56 1.53 20.16 -11.09
CA GLY A 56 2.85 20.72 -11.35
C GLY A 56 3.83 20.64 -10.17
N ARG A 57 3.51 19.89 -9.09
CA ARG A 57 4.47 19.60 -8.04
C ARG A 57 5.61 18.74 -8.62
N GLN A 58 6.83 19.16 -8.42
CA GLN A 58 7.99 18.43 -8.87
C GLN A 58 8.22 17.17 -8.01
N ALA A 59 8.25 16.02 -8.66
CA ALA A 59 8.67 14.75 -8.09
C ALA A 59 9.62 14.05 -9.07
N ASP A 60 10.67 13.47 -8.56
CA ASP A 60 11.62 12.67 -9.33
C ASP A 60 11.24 11.19 -9.28
N ILE A 61 10.61 10.77 -8.20
CA ILE A 61 10.11 9.42 -7.98
C ILE A 61 8.66 9.52 -7.49
N ALA A 62 7.77 8.76 -8.11
CA ALA A 62 6.42 8.52 -7.65
C ALA A 62 6.30 7.09 -7.10
N HIS A 63 5.84 6.93 -5.86
CA HIS A 63 5.54 5.65 -5.22
C HIS A 63 4.10 5.66 -4.75
N LEU A 64 3.25 4.88 -5.39
CA LEU A 64 1.80 4.98 -5.26
C LEU A 64 1.19 3.71 -4.66
N ALA A 65 -0.06 3.80 -4.24
CA ALA A 65 -0.73 2.69 -3.56
C ALA A 65 -1.32 1.67 -4.54
N ASP A 66 -1.46 2.01 -5.81
CA ASP A 66 -1.92 1.08 -6.85
C ASP A 66 -1.56 1.58 -8.26
N ALA A 67 -1.64 0.68 -9.23
CA ALA A 67 -1.31 0.98 -10.62
C ALA A 67 -2.37 1.82 -11.34
N GLY A 68 -3.59 1.92 -10.81
CA GLY A 68 -4.60 2.84 -11.34
C GLY A 68 -4.16 4.29 -11.17
N ASP A 69 -3.68 4.63 -9.97
CA ASP A 69 -3.10 5.94 -9.68
C ASP A 69 -1.83 6.21 -10.54
N MET A 70 -1.00 5.18 -10.80
CA MET A 70 0.17 5.34 -11.66
C MET A 70 -0.23 5.57 -13.13
N ALA A 71 -1.31 4.94 -13.60
CA ALA A 71 -1.79 5.12 -14.95
C ALA A 71 -2.20 6.58 -15.24
N GLU A 72 -2.74 7.31 -14.25
CA GLU A 72 -3.07 8.73 -14.41
C GLU A 72 -1.81 9.58 -14.69
N LEU A 73 -0.67 9.24 -14.08
CA LEU A 73 0.61 9.93 -14.35
C LEU A 73 1.20 9.54 -15.70
N VAL A 74 1.01 8.30 -16.14
CA VAL A 74 1.41 7.83 -17.48
C VAL A 74 0.57 8.53 -18.55
N ASP A 75 -0.75 8.59 -18.38
CA ASP A 75 -1.66 9.25 -19.33
C ASP A 75 -1.37 10.77 -19.46
N ALA A 76 -0.86 11.38 -18.39
CA ALA A 76 -0.41 12.77 -18.39
C ALA A 76 1.03 12.95 -18.90
N GLU A 77 1.67 11.91 -19.39
CA GLU A 77 3.08 11.92 -19.87
C GLU A 77 4.09 12.41 -18.81
N LEU A 78 3.82 12.17 -17.52
CA LEU A 78 4.72 12.51 -16.39
C LEU A 78 5.57 11.34 -15.94
N VAL A 79 5.13 10.12 -16.24
CA VAL A 79 5.84 8.86 -16.01
C VAL A 79 5.95 8.11 -17.34
N PRO A 80 7.10 7.47 -17.65
CA PRO A 80 7.24 6.66 -18.86
C PRO A 80 6.19 5.55 -18.94
N ALA A 81 5.67 5.27 -20.14
CA ALA A 81 4.69 4.20 -20.36
C ALA A 81 5.24 2.80 -20.08
N ASP A 82 6.56 2.66 -20.09
CA ASP A 82 7.30 1.41 -19.87
C ASP A 82 7.91 1.32 -18.46
N TRP A 83 7.39 2.09 -17.50
CA TRP A 83 7.88 2.14 -16.12
C TRP A 83 7.92 0.75 -15.43
N ASP A 84 7.08 -0.16 -15.86
CA ASP A 84 6.91 -1.52 -15.33
C ASP A 84 7.63 -2.61 -16.14
N ASN A 85 8.37 -2.27 -17.17
CA ASN A 85 9.10 -3.22 -18.04
C ASN A 85 10.32 -3.91 -17.39
N GLY A 86 10.59 -3.64 -16.12
CA GLY A 86 11.65 -4.33 -15.35
C GLY A 86 11.25 -5.75 -14.93
N VAL A 87 12.25 -6.54 -14.48
CA VAL A 87 12.07 -7.94 -14.03
C VAL A 87 11.03 -8.07 -12.92
N THR A 88 10.82 -7.03 -12.14
CA THR A 88 9.88 -6.96 -11.00
C THR A 88 8.61 -6.17 -11.32
N GLY A 89 8.39 -5.80 -12.59
CA GLY A 89 7.20 -5.08 -13.03
C GLY A 89 6.99 -3.72 -12.35
N GLY A 90 8.06 -3.07 -11.85
CA GLY A 90 7.94 -1.79 -11.16
C GLY A 90 7.40 -1.87 -9.72
N TYR A 91 7.25 -3.09 -9.18
CA TYR A 91 6.71 -3.32 -7.83
C TYR A 91 7.81 -3.84 -6.89
N PRO A 92 8.54 -2.97 -6.18
CA PRO A 92 9.59 -3.38 -5.25
C PRO A 92 9.05 -4.09 -4.03
N VAL A 93 7.85 -3.71 -3.60
CA VAL A 93 7.22 -4.22 -2.40
C VAL A 93 5.72 -4.37 -2.59
N THR A 94 5.15 -5.28 -1.81
CA THR A 94 3.73 -5.56 -1.76
C THR A 94 3.23 -5.61 -0.32
N SER A 95 1.95 -5.81 -0.15
CA SER A 95 1.32 -6.14 1.13
C SER A 95 0.10 -7.03 0.86
N VAL A 96 -0.70 -7.30 1.88
CA VAL A 96 -2.02 -7.91 1.75
C VAL A 96 -3.03 -7.15 2.59
N ALA A 97 -4.31 -7.24 2.22
CA ALA A 97 -5.38 -6.68 3.04
C ALA A 97 -5.58 -7.52 4.30
N THR A 98 -5.67 -6.86 5.45
CA THR A 98 -5.85 -7.49 6.76
C THR A 98 -6.93 -6.79 7.58
N MET A 99 -7.24 -7.41 8.71
CA MET A 99 -8.15 -6.90 9.72
C MET A 99 -7.39 -6.63 11.01
N VAL A 100 -7.60 -5.47 11.61
CA VAL A 100 -7.16 -5.17 12.97
C VAL A 100 -8.40 -5.20 13.85
N VAL A 101 -8.41 -6.09 14.82
CA VAL A 101 -9.52 -6.27 15.76
C VAL A 101 -9.12 -5.85 17.16
N ARG A 102 -10.10 -5.62 18.04
CA ARG A 102 -9.87 -5.31 19.45
C ARG A 102 -9.14 -6.45 20.15
N GLY A 103 -8.32 -6.12 21.15
CA GLY A 103 -7.58 -7.12 21.94
C GLY A 103 -8.50 -8.19 22.51
N GLY A 104 -8.12 -9.46 22.38
CA GLY A 104 -8.94 -10.60 22.75
C GLY A 104 -10.06 -10.95 21.77
N ASN A 105 -10.16 -10.23 20.65
CA ASN A 105 -11.14 -10.42 19.58
C ASN A 105 -12.57 -10.71 20.10
N PRO A 106 -13.19 -9.79 20.84
CA PRO A 106 -14.45 -10.04 21.51
C PRO A 106 -15.63 -10.36 20.58
N ARG A 107 -15.52 -9.97 19.30
CA ARG A 107 -16.52 -10.26 18.28
C ARG A 107 -16.22 -11.54 17.48
N GLY A 108 -15.09 -12.20 17.73
CA GLY A 108 -14.72 -13.43 17.05
C GLY A 108 -14.45 -13.27 15.55
N ILE A 109 -14.02 -12.08 15.11
CA ILE A 109 -13.81 -11.74 13.69
C ILE A 109 -12.55 -12.44 13.19
N ARG A 110 -12.68 -13.28 12.14
CA ARG A 110 -11.58 -14.04 11.55
C ARG A 110 -11.61 -14.04 10.03
N ASP A 111 -12.76 -13.78 9.44
CA ASP A 111 -12.98 -13.84 8.01
C ASP A 111 -13.95 -12.74 7.55
N TRP A 112 -13.99 -12.50 6.24
CA TRP A 112 -14.84 -11.47 5.64
C TRP A 112 -16.34 -11.63 5.99
N PRO A 113 -16.95 -12.83 5.99
CA PRO A 113 -18.33 -13.00 6.38
C PRO A 113 -18.64 -12.49 7.81
N ASP A 114 -17.66 -12.53 8.72
CA ASP A 114 -17.83 -12.07 10.09
C ASP A 114 -18.06 -10.55 10.18
N LEU A 115 -17.67 -9.79 9.15
CA LEU A 115 -17.88 -8.34 9.09
C LEU A 115 -19.36 -7.98 8.92
N LEU A 116 -20.19 -8.92 8.52
CA LEU A 116 -21.65 -8.73 8.38
C LEU A 116 -22.45 -9.11 9.63
N GLN A 117 -21.80 -9.26 10.78
CA GLN A 117 -22.48 -9.50 12.06
C GLN A 117 -23.34 -8.29 12.45
N PRO A 118 -24.58 -8.49 12.95
CA PRO A 118 -25.43 -7.39 13.38
C PRO A 118 -24.75 -6.47 14.39
N GLY A 119 -24.79 -5.16 14.13
CA GLY A 119 -24.24 -4.14 14.99
C GLY A 119 -22.72 -4.10 15.06
N LEU A 120 -22.02 -4.75 14.14
CA LEU A 120 -20.57 -4.62 13.97
C LEU A 120 -20.26 -3.33 13.21
N GLU A 121 -19.31 -2.56 13.72
CA GLU A 121 -18.83 -1.32 13.09
C GLU A 121 -17.45 -1.52 12.47
N VAL A 122 -17.36 -1.33 11.15
CA VAL A 122 -16.13 -1.41 10.37
C VAL A 122 -15.61 -0.01 10.09
N ILE A 123 -14.31 0.18 10.31
CA ILE A 123 -13.57 1.35 9.83
C ILE A 123 -12.73 0.94 8.63
N THR A 124 -12.78 1.71 7.57
CA THR A 124 -11.86 1.59 6.43
C THR A 124 -11.50 2.99 5.93
N PRO A 125 -10.26 3.25 5.51
CA PRO A 125 -9.96 4.50 4.82
C PRO A 125 -10.87 4.67 3.60
N ASN A 126 -11.24 5.93 3.29
CA ASN A 126 -12.14 6.22 2.18
C ASN A 126 -11.54 5.76 0.84
N PRO A 127 -12.15 4.80 0.13
CA PRO A 127 -11.62 4.26 -1.11
C PRO A 127 -11.56 5.29 -2.24
N ALA A 128 -12.37 6.37 -2.18
CA ALA A 128 -12.33 7.43 -3.19
C ALA A 128 -11.01 8.24 -3.16
N SER A 129 -10.27 8.22 -2.05
CA SER A 129 -9.03 9.00 -1.88
C SER A 129 -7.84 8.18 -1.39
N VAL A 130 -8.07 7.01 -0.82
CA VAL A 130 -7.03 6.21 -0.15
C VAL A 130 -6.94 4.82 -0.73
N GLY A 131 -5.80 4.48 -1.32
CA GLY A 131 -5.58 3.18 -1.97
C GLY A 131 -5.79 1.98 -1.04
N SER A 132 -5.40 2.06 0.24
CA SER A 132 -5.64 0.95 1.18
C SER A 132 -7.15 0.68 1.41
N GLY A 133 -8.00 1.69 1.31
CA GLY A 133 -9.45 1.52 1.31
C GLY A 133 -9.94 0.78 0.05
N ARG A 134 -9.43 1.16 -1.12
CA ARG A 134 -9.71 0.43 -2.38
C ARG A 134 -9.32 -1.04 -2.26
N TRP A 135 -8.11 -1.32 -1.82
CA TRP A 135 -7.60 -2.67 -1.65
C TRP A 135 -8.41 -3.50 -0.62
N ALA A 136 -8.83 -2.89 0.48
CA ALA A 136 -9.65 -3.57 1.48
C ALA A 136 -11.00 -4.01 0.92
N LEU A 137 -11.68 -3.14 0.15
CA LEU A 137 -12.94 -3.49 -0.51
C LEU A 137 -12.74 -4.53 -1.60
N LEU A 138 -11.63 -4.47 -2.36
CA LEU A 138 -11.30 -5.49 -3.36
C LEU A 138 -11.03 -6.85 -2.72
N ALA A 139 -10.39 -6.92 -1.57
CA ALA A 139 -10.16 -8.16 -0.86
C ALA A 139 -11.47 -8.79 -0.37
N ALA A 140 -12.38 -7.97 0.17
CA ALA A 140 -13.71 -8.39 0.55
C ALA A 140 -14.51 -8.92 -0.66
N TYR A 141 -14.47 -8.19 -1.78
CA TYR A 141 -15.08 -8.60 -3.04
C TYR A 141 -14.50 -9.91 -3.56
N ALA A 142 -13.17 -10.01 -3.63
CA ALA A 142 -12.48 -11.18 -4.17
C ALA A 142 -12.81 -12.45 -3.37
N SER A 143 -12.89 -12.34 -2.05
CA SER A 143 -13.31 -13.45 -1.19
C SER A 143 -14.76 -13.85 -1.47
N ALA A 144 -15.70 -12.91 -1.45
CA ALA A 144 -17.12 -13.20 -1.62
C ALA A 144 -17.46 -13.68 -3.04
N SER A 145 -16.76 -13.17 -4.06
CA SER A 145 -16.95 -13.54 -5.47
C SER A 145 -16.13 -14.75 -5.92
N GLN A 146 -15.34 -15.35 -5.02
CA GLN A 146 -14.42 -16.44 -5.37
C GLN A 146 -13.46 -16.03 -6.52
N GLY A 147 -12.83 -14.87 -6.38
CA GLY A 147 -11.94 -14.34 -7.42
C GLY A 147 -12.67 -13.96 -8.72
N ASN A 148 -13.85 -13.36 -8.60
CA ASN A 148 -14.70 -12.93 -9.71
C ASN A 148 -15.44 -14.08 -10.47
N GLN A 149 -15.49 -15.29 -9.91
CA GLN A 149 -16.28 -16.39 -10.46
C GLN A 149 -17.79 -16.17 -10.22
N ASP A 150 -18.15 -15.53 -9.11
CA ASP A 150 -19.51 -15.08 -8.78
C ASP A 150 -19.53 -13.58 -8.50
N PRO A 151 -19.57 -12.72 -9.52
CA PRO A 151 -19.58 -11.28 -9.34
C PRO A 151 -20.82 -10.76 -8.58
N GLU A 152 -21.96 -11.43 -8.67
CA GLU A 152 -23.18 -11.02 -7.98
C GLU A 152 -23.02 -11.18 -6.46
N ALA A 153 -22.48 -12.31 -6.02
CA ALA A 153 -22.17 -12.51 -4.60
C ALA A 153 -21.18 -11.48 -4.07
N GLY A 154 -20.17 -11.15 -4.86
CA GLY A 154 -19.19 -10.09 -4.51
C GLY A 154 -19.84 -8.72 -4.37
N HIS A 155 -20.70 -8.33 -5.31
CA HIS A 155 -21.42 -7.06 -5.27
C HIS A 155 -22.43 -6.99 -4.09
N ASP A 156 -23.19 -8.07 -3.86
CA ASP A 156 -24.13 -8.10 -2.74
C ASP A 156 -23.41 -7.99 -1.40
N TYR A 157 -22.28 -8.68 -1.27
CA TYR A 157 -21.44 -8.57 -0.08
C TYR A 157 -20.95 -7.13 0.14
N LEU A 158 -20.35 -6.49 -0.90
CA LEU A 158 -19.88 -5.11 -0.78
C LEU A 158 -21.00 -4.13 -0.46
N ARG A 159 -22.17 -4.28 -1.10
CA ARG A 159 -23.32 -3.43 -0.83
C ARG A 159 -23.73 -3.50 0.65
N ARG A 160 -23.82 -4.70 1.22
CA ARG A 160 -24.15 -4.90 2.63
C ARG A 160 -23.05 -4.36 3.54
N LEU A 161 -21.79 -4.67 3.27
CA LEU A 161 -20.66 -4.17 4.06
C LEU A 161 -20.65 -2.64 4.10
N ILE A 162 -20.78 -1.98 2.95
CA ILE A 162 -20.70 -0.52 2.83
C ILE A 162 -21.91 0.15 3.48
N LEU A 163 -23.12 -0.35 3.22
CA LEU A 163 -24.35 0.34 3.67
C LEU A 163 -24.72 0.04 5.13
N GLU A 164 -24.33 -1.13 5.63
CA GLU A 164 -24.80 -1.60 6.95
C GLU A 164 -23.71 -1.58 8.02
N HIS A 165 -22.41 -1.66 7.63
CA HIS A 165 -21.32 -1.90 8.57
C HIS A 165 -20.18 -0.89 8.53
N ILE A 166 -19.89 -0.26 7.37
CA ILE A 166 -18.87 0.77 7.31
C ILE A 166 -19.41 2.05 7.97
N ALA A 167 -19.04 2.23 9.23
CA ALA A 167 -19.47 3.39 10.01
C ALA A 167 -18.67 4.65 9.68
N LEU A 168 -17.40 4.48 9.28
CA LEU A 168 -16.47 5.58 9.07
C LEU A 168 -15.53 5.29 7.90
N GLY A 169 -15.36 6.30 7.07
CA GLY A 169 -14.42 6.29 5.95
C GLY A 169 -13.52 7.55 5.98
N PRO A 170 -12.57 7.66 6.94
CA PRO A 170 -11.66 8.79 7.00
C PRO A 170 -10.83 8.94 5.73
N SER A 171 -10.51 10.19 5.37
CA SER A 171 -9.78 10.50 4.14
C SER A 171 -8.29 10.13 4.17
N THR A 172 -7.81 9.59 5.29
CA THR A 172 -6.41 9.15 5.45
C THR A 172 -6.34 7.85 6.26
N VAL A 173 -5.25 7.09 6.06
CA VAL A 173 -4.94 5.91 6.90
C VAL A 173 -4.69 6.31 8.35
N GLN A 174 -4.05 7.47 8.56
CA GLN A 174 -3.83 7.99 9.91
C GLN A 174 -5.16 8.28 10.61
N GLY A 175 -6.10 8.97 9.96
CA GLY A 175 -7.43 9.24 10.53
C GLY A 175 -8.20 7.97 10.87
N ALA A 176 -8.15 6.94 10.01
CA ALA A 176 -8.76 5.64 10.30
C ALA A 176 -8.11 4.94 11.50
N THR A 177 -6.80 5.07 11.63
CA THR A 177 -6.04 4.54 12.78
C THR A 177 -6.40 5.28 14.06
N GLU A 178 -6.46 6.61 14.03
CA GLU A 178 -6.84 7.45 15.18
C GLU A 178 -8.26 7.14 15.64
N ASP A 179 -9.21 6.99 14.73
CA ASP A 179 -10.58 6.58 15.06
C ASP A 179 -10.59 5.22 15.78
N PHE A 180 -9.88 4.23 15.24
CA PHE A 180 -9.79 2.92 15.87
C PHE A 180 -9.11 3.01 17.25
N VAL A 181 -7.96 3.66 17.36
CA VAL A 181 -7.20 3.81 18.61
C VAL A 181 -7.99 4.54 19.68
N SER A 182 -8.85 5.50 19.30
CA SER A 182 -9.73 6.22 20.24
C SER A 182 -10.93 5.39 20.74
N GLY A 183 -11.06 4.14 20.29
CA GLY A 183 -12.13 3.22 20.72
C GLY A 183 -13.33 3.15 19.78
N ARG A 184 -13.30 3.80 18.61
CA ARG A 184 -14.38 3.74 17.61
C ARG A 184 -14.25 2.48 16.76
N GLY A 185 -15.35 1.92 16.35
CA GLY A 185 -15.42 0.70 15.53
C GLY A 185 -14.93 -0.57 16.23
N ASP A 186 -15.31 -1.70 15.70
CA ASP A 186 -14.93 -3.04 16.18
C ASP A 186 -13.71 -3.58 15.41
N VAL A 187 -13.60 -3.23 14.12
CA VAL A 187 -12.57 -3.71 13.23
C VAL A 187 -12.09 -2.57 12.30
N LEU A 188 -10.80 -2.57 12.02
CA LEU A 188 -10.17 -1.65 11.09
C LEU A 188 -9.54 -2.45 9.94
N LEU A 189 -9.89 -2.10 8.70
CA LEU A 189 -9.35 -2.73 7.50
C LEU A 189 -8.17 -1.92 6.96
N LEU A 190 -7.00 -2.56 6.86
CA LEU A 190 -5.76 -1.94 6.40
C LEU A 190 -4.86 -2.94 5.65
N SER A 191 -3.75 -2.43 5.12
CA SER A 191 -2.64 -3.28 4.70
C SER A 191 -1.95 -3.95 5.89
N GLU A 192 -1.39 -5.13 5.69
CA GLU A 192 -0.60 -5.86 6.70
C GLU A 192 0.53 -4.98 7.27
N ALA A 193 1.24 -4.23 6.42
CA ALA A 193 2.30 -3.32 6.85
C ALA A 193 1.80 -2.26 7.84
N SER A 194 0.65 -1.62 7.56
CA SER A 194 0.06 -0.63 8.47
C SER A 194 -0.48 -1.28 9.74
N ALA A 195 -1.15 -2.42 9.63
CA ALA A 195 -1.71 -3.16 10.76
C ALA A 195 -0.62 -3.60 11.75
N THR A 196 0.49 -4.12 11.26
CA THR A 196 1.65 -4.51 12.09
C THR A 196 2.16 -3.35 12.94
N ASN A 197 2.24 -2.15 12.38
CA ASN A 197 2.67 -0.96 13.11
C ASN A 197 1.69 -0.54 14.22
N ILE A 198 0.38 -0.67 13.97
CA ILE A 198 -0.66 -0.37 14.96
C ILE A 198 -0.59 -1.35 16.14
N VAL A 199 -0.50 -2.65 15.86
CA VAL A 199 -0.46 -3.69 16.88
C VAL A 199 0.79 -3.58 17.75
N ARG A 200 1.93 -3.16 17.17
CA ARG A 200 3.19 -2.98 17.91
C ARG A 200 3.20 -1.74 18.81
N LYS A 201 2.51 -0.67 18.45
CA LYS A 201 2.65 0.66 19.09
C LYS A 201 1.36 1.19 19.72
N GLY A 202 0.21 0.57 19.42
CA GLY A 202 -1.12 1.05 19.79
C GLY A 202 -1.72 0.38 21.03
N PRO A 203 -3.02 0.59 21.26
CA PRO A 203 -3.77 -0.09 22.31
C PRO A 203 -3.81 -1.60 22.04
N PRO A 204 -4.27 -2.42 23.01
CA PRO A 204 -4.45 -3.85 22.80
C PRO A 204 -5.31 -4.12 21.56
N ALA A 205 -4.67 -4.65 20.52
CA ALA A 205 -5.29 -5.01 19.25
C ALA A 205 -4.60 -6.24 18.68
N GLU A 206 -5.32 -6.98 17.85
CA GLU A 206 -4.81 -8.16 17.18
C GLU A 206 -4.94 -7.98 15.66
N GLN A 207 -3.92 -8.38 14.94
CA GLN A 207 -3.96 -8.44 13.50
C GLN A 207 -4.47 -9.81 13.07
N GLY A 208 -5.54 -9.84 12.28
CA GLY A 208 -6.11 -11.04 11.67
C GLY A 208 -5.83 -11.06 10.16
N LEU A 209 -5.22 -12.13 9.68
CA LEU A 209 -5.11 -12.40 8.25
C LEU A 209 -6.27 -13.33 7.87
N PRO A 210 -7.24 -12.87 7.06
CA PRO A 210 -8.37 -13.72 6.66
C PRO A 210 -7.90 -14.88 5.76
N PRO A 211 -8.67 -15.99 5.68
CA PRO A 211 -8.35 -17.14 4.83
C PRO A 211 -8.13 -16.78 3.37
N GLN A 212 -8.82 -15.79 2.87
CA GLN A 212 -8.64 -15.25 1.53
C GLN A 212 -8.41 -13.74 1.60
N THR A 213 -7.47 -13.23 0.81
CA THR A 213 -7.16 -11.81 0.73
C THR A 213 -6.66 -11.43 -0.67
N VAL A 214 -6.33 -10.17 -0.86
CA VAL A 214 -5.76 -9.63 -2.11
C VAL A 214 -4.34 -9.15 -1.86
N GLN A 215 -3.45 -9.44 -2.81
CA GLN A 215 -2.13 -8.81 -2.87
C GLN A 215 -2.28 -7.34 -3.26
N MET A 216 -1.69 -6.50 -2.46
CA MET A 216 -1.59 -5.06 -2.71
C MET A 216 -0.25 -4.77 -3.37
N ASP A 217 -0.27 -4.38 -4.64
CA ASP A 217 0.93 -4.04 -5.39
C ASP A 217 1.17 -2.53 -5.31
N PHE A 218 2.36 -2.14 -4.87
CA PHE A 218 2.74 -0.74 -4.68
C PHE A 218 3.74 -0.30 -5.76
N PRO A 219 3.28 0.33 -6.85
CA PRO A 219 4.13 0.73 -7.95
C PRO A 219 5.07 1.87 -7.58
N VAL A 220 6.31 1.78 -8.04
CA VAL A 220 7.29 2.86 -8.01
C VAL A 220 7.79 3.15 -9.41
N ALA A 221 7.86 4.43 -9.76
CA ALA A 221 8.40 4.87 -11.04
C ALA A 221 9.29 6.10 -10.88
N VAL A 222 10.32 6.19 -11.70
CA VAL A 222 11.05 7.43 -11.93
C VAL A 222 10.24 8.26 -12.92
N THR A 223 9.92 9.50 -12.58
CA THR A 223 9.21 10.41 -13.48
C THR A 223 10.10 10.88 -14.63
N HIS A 224 9.52 11.46 -15.69
CA HIS A 224 10.35 12.06 -16.76
C HIS A 224 11.34 13.11 -16.22
N ALA A 225 10.93 13.92 -15.23
CA ALA A 225 11.84 14.86 -14.57
C ALA A 225 12.94 14.15 -13.75
N GLY A 226 12.63 13.00 -13.18
CA GLY A 226 13.59 12.18 -12.43
C GLY A 226 14.61 11.48 -13.29
N LEU A 227 14.28 11.14 -14.54
CA LEU A 227 15.22 10.51 -15.49
C LEU A 227 16.41 11.40 -15.83
N GLU A 228 16.30 12.72 -15.66
CA GLU A 228 17.40 13.67 -15.78
C GLU A 228 18.43 13.56 -14.64
N LYS A 229 18.14 12.75 -13.60
CA LYS A 229 18.94 12.57 -12.40
C LYS A 229 19.32 11.10 -12.22
N ALA A 230 20.57 10.75 -12.46
CA ALA A 230 21.05 9.38 -12.28
C ALA A 230 20.71 8.82 -10.87
N ASP A 231 20.87 9.63 -9.82
CA ASP A 231 20.59 9.25 -8.44
C ASP A 231 19.13 8.83 -8.20
N ALA A 232 18.15 9.36 -8.96
CA ALA A 232 16.75 8.95 -8.82
C ALA A 232 16.54 7.51 -9.29
N SER A 233 17.12 7.16 -10.44
CA SER A 233 17.09 5.78 -10.95
C SER A 233 17.86 4.82 -10.03
N GLU A 234 18.98 5.25 -9.47
CA GLU A 234 19.77 4.45 -8.51
C GLU A 234 18.99 4.21 -7.22
N LEU A 235 18.25 5.20 -6.71
CA LEU A 235 17.41 5.02 -5.52
C LEU A 235 16.29 4.01 -5.77
N VAL A 236 15.62 4.05 -6.92
CA VAL A 236 14.63 3.03 -7.28
C VAL A 236 15.29 1.66 -7.41
N GLN A 237 16.44 1.55 -8.07
CA GLN A 237 17.19 0.29 -8.17
C GLN A 237 17.62 -0.22 -6.79
N PHE A 238 17.99 0.68 -5.87
CA PHE A 238 18.32 0.31 -4.49
C PHE A 238 17.14 -0.37 -3.76
N MET A 239 15.90 0.07 -3.99
CA MET A 239 14.72 -0.60 -3.42
C MET A 239 14.63 -2.07 -3.85
N PHE A 240 15.07 -2.43 -5.06
CA PHE A 240 15.11 -3.81 -5.57
C PHE A 240 16.36 -4.59 -5.17
N SER A 241 17.37 -3.95 -4.61
CA SER A 241 18.57 -4.62 -4.12
C SER A 241 18.26 -5.51 -2.89
N SER A 242 19.11 -6.50 -2.61
CA SER A 242 18.95 -7.35 -1.41
C SER A 242 18.88 -6.52 -0.14
N ARG A 243 19.66 -5.43 -0.04
CA ARG A 243 19.64 -4.54 1.12
C ARG A 243 18.35 -3.74 1.20
N GLY A 244 17.91 -3.15 0.09
CA GLY A 244 16.63 -2.44 0.01
C GLY A 244 15.47 -3.35 0.39
N GLN A 245 15.39 -4.54 -0.18
CA GLN A 245 14.35 -5.52 0.12
C GLN A 245 14.33 -5.90 1.61
N GLN A 246 15.50 -6.06 2.24
CA GLN A 246 15.60 -6.34 3.68
C GLN A 246 15.05 -5.17 4.52
N LEU A 247 15.36 -3.93 4.18
CA LEU A 247 14.88 -2.74 4.88
C LEU A 247 13.36 -2.63 4.81
N TRP A 248 12.79 -2.82 3.62
CA TRP A 248 11.35 -2.76 3.43
C TRP A 248 10.63 -3.91 4.15
N ALA A 249 11.22 -5.12 4.15
CA ALA A 249 10.68 -6.25 4.90
C ALA A 249 10.66 -5.99 6.41
N GLN A 250 11.73 -5.38 6.96
CA GLN A 250 11.78 -4.95 8.36
C GLN A 250 10.75 -3.87 8.70
N ALA A 251 10.40 -3.02 7.74
CA ALA A 251 9.33 -2.03 7.85
C ALA A 251 7.91 -2.63 7.74
N GLY A 252 7.80 -3.94 7.47
CA GLY A 252 6.53 -4.67 7.42
C GLY A 252 5.95 -4.86 6.02
N PHE A 253 6.68 -4.51 4.97
CA PHE A 253 6.27 -4.73 3.58
C PHE A 253 6.78 -6.07 3.07
N ARG A 254 5.96 -6.77 2.29
CA ARG A 254 6.35 -8.02 1.64
C ARG A 254 7.30 -7.70 0.48
N PRO A 255 8.54 -8.20 0.50
CA PRO A 255 9.51 -7.92 -0.55
C PRO A 255 9.14 -8.66 -1.84
N SER A 256 9.55 -8.10 -3.00
CA SER A 256 9.39 -8.76 -4.31
C SER A 256 10.38 -9.91 -4.53
N ALA A 257 11.42 -10.00 -3.71
CA ALA A 257 12.41 -11.09 -3.70
C ALA A 257 12.55 -11.67 -2.28
N PRO A 258 12.87 -12.98 -2.13
CA PRO A 258 13.07 -13.58 -0.82
C PRO A 258 14.14 -12.87 0.00
N VAL A 259 13.83 -12.59 1.26
CA VAL A 259 14.74 -11.99 2.23
C VAL A 259 15.03 -13.00 3.34
N PRO A 260 16.31 -13.32 3.63
CA PRO A 260 16.68 -14.21 4.72
C PRO A 260 16.13 -13.70 6.06
N ASP A 261 15.73 -14.63 6.92
CA ASP A 261 15.29 -14.42 8.30
C ASP A 261 14.05 -13.50 8.46
N VAL A 262 13.33 -13.23 7.38
CA VAL A 262 12.05 -12.54 7.39
C VAL A 262 10.96 -13.44 6.85
N ALA A 263 9.95 -13.70 7.67
CA ALA A 263 8.78 -14.47 7.29
C ALA A 263 7.51 -13.65 7.48
N PHE A 264 6.62 -13.74 6.50
CA PHE A 264 5.28 -13.15 6.58
C PHE A 264 4.24 -14.24 6.80
N PRO A 265 3.15 -13.96 7.53
CA PRO A 265 2.05 -14.90 7.66
C PRO A 265 1.52 -15.33 6.30
N THR A 266 1.17 -16.59 6.19
CA THR A 266 0.54 -17.17 4.99
C THR A 266 -0.96 -17.33 5.22
N THR A 267 -1.72 -17.33 4.14
CA THR A 267 -3.16 -17.56 4.14
C THR A 267 -3.52 -18.59 3.06
N GLU A 268 -4.75 -19.08 3.06
CA GLU A 268 -5.19 -20.12 2.13
C GLU A 268 -5.15 -19.64 0.67
N ARG A 269 -5.56 -18.38 0.43
CA ARG A 269 -5.61 -17.79 -0.90
C ARG A 269 -5.25 -16.31 -0.88
N VAL A 270 -4.34 -15.92 -1.76
CA VAL A 270 -4.05 -14.52 -2.08
C VAL A 270 -4.44 -14.31 -3.55
N TRP A 271 -5.43 -13.47 -3.78
CA TRP A 271 -5.86 -13.06 -5.10
C TRP A 271 -4.99 -11.91 -5.61
N THR A 272 -4.77 -11.85 -6.90
CA THR A 272 -4.08 -10.74 -7.56
C THR A 272 -5.07 -9.85 -8.29
N ILE A 273 -4.68 -8.60 -8.53
CA ILE A 273 -5.52 -7.68 -9.32
C ILE A 273 -5.78 -8.20 -10.75
N ALA A 274 -4.81 -8.93 -11.31
CA ALA A 274 -4.94 -9.54 -12.64
C ALA A 274 -6.07 -10.58 -12.70
N GLU A 275 -6.23 -11.37 -11.63
CA GLU A 275 -7.31 -12.36 -11.52
C GLU A 275 -8.70 -11.71 -11.39
N LEU A 276 -8.74 -10.45 -10.92
CA LEU A 276 -9.97 -9.64 -10.84
C LEU A 276 -10.27 -8.86 -12.13
N GLY A 277 -9.41 -8.96 -13.14
CA GLY A 277 -9.55 -8.31 -14.44
C GLY A 277 -8.58 -7.14 -14.68
N GLY A 278 -7.72 -6.83 -13.73
CA GLY A 278 -6.76 -5.72 -13.80
C GLY A 278 -7.38 -4.36 -13.45
N TRP A 279 -6.53 -3.38 -13.17
CA TRP A 279 -6.97 -2.03 -12.81
C TRP A 279 -7.82 -1.35 -13.88
N ASN A 280 -7.61 -1.65 -15.17
CA ASN A 280 -8.41 -1.12 -16.28
C ASN A 280 -9.91 -1.49 -16.17
N VAL A 281 -10.21 -2.61 -15.52
CA VAL A 281 -11.58 -3.08 -15.28
C VAL A 281 -12.06 -2.67 -13.90
N VAL A 282 -11.23 -2.91 -12.89
CA VAL A 282 -11.58 -2.73 -11.48
C VAL A 282 -11.73 -1.24 -11.14
N GLY A 283 -10.80 -0.38 -11.61
CA GLY A 283 -10.80 1.05 -11.33
C GLY A 283 -12.10 1.72 -11.73
N PRO A 284 -12.46 1.75 -13.03
CA PRO A 284 -13.70 2.38 -13.48
C PRO A 284 -14.98 1.74 -12.93
N ARG A 285 -14.94 0.44 -12.64
CA ARG A 285 -16.12 -0.30 -12.19
C ARG A 285 -16.48 -0.04 -10.73
N TYR A 286 -15.48 0.15 -9.87
CA TYR A 286 -15.69 0.23 -8.41
C TYR A 286 -15.31 1.57 -7.80
N PHE A 287 -14.48 2.36 -8.47
CA PHE A 287 -13.92 3.59 -7.90
C PHE A 287 -14.00 4.80 -8.85
N GLY A 288 -14.51 4.64 -10.08
CA GLY A 288 -14.71 5.71 -11.06
C GLY A 288 -15.97 6.56 -10.82
#